data_e9378b24ed608f401e5f79cd027f130c
#
_entry.id   e9378b24ed608f401e5f79cd027f130c
#
_cell.length_a   1.000
_cell.length_b   1.000
_cell.length_c   1.000
_cell.angle_alpha   90.00
_cell.angle_beta   90.00
_cell.angle_gamma   90.00
#
_symmetry.space_group_name_H-M   'P 1'
#
loop_
_entity.id
_entity.type
_entity.pdbx_description
1 polymer ?
#
loop_
_entity_poly.entity_id
_entity_poly.type
_entity_poly.pdbx_seq_one_letter_code
_entity_poly.pdbx_strand_id
1 'polypeptide(L)'
;MTIQDVSSSGLSKRILGVTTKRRHELLSQLESNYFYILDWAKNVTDIKEQYPLLPLSETLSIAANIGIIHPQDPKNKEPIVMTTDFYIEVQKGMGVEYQARTVKPSNQLDDKRTIEKLEIERQYWQRRNISWGIVTERDIPLEIVKNLKWIRICVDWDALDLSEYEILQAKKLLSQNLTQRNDSLTSICADCDRELGLKTGCSLAIVRNMLQTRELLVDLHQPIHPRKKLVITKTQF
;
A
#
# COMPACT_ATOMS: atom_id res chain seq x y z
N MET A 1 -2.60 -9.51 22.77
CA MET A 1 -3.30 -9.84 21.51
C MET A 1 -2.27 -9.89 20.42
N THR A 2 -2.01 -11.03 19.83
CA THR A 2 -1.10 -11.18 18.68
C THR A 2 -1.94 -11.34 17.42
N ILE A 3 -1.35 -11.06 16.24
CA ILE A 3 -2.05 -11.21 14.94
C ILE A 3 -2.52 -12.64 14.69
N GLN A 4 -1.94 -13.62 15.38
CA GLN A 4 -2.38 -15.03 15.36
C GLN A 4 -3.77 -15.24 16.00
N ASP A 5 -4.25 -14.29 16.80
CA ASP A 5 -5.56 -14.36 17.47
C ASP A 5 -6.70 -13.84 16.57
N VAL A 6 -6.38 -13.28 15.38
CA VAL A 6 -7.37 -12.75 14.44
C VAL A 6 -7.62 -13.78 13.35
N SER A 7 -8.84 -14.32 13.29
CA SER A 7 -9.28 -15.25 12.24
C SER A 7 -9.26 -14.54 10.88
N SER A 8 -8.31 -14.91 9.99
CA SER A 8 -8.27 -14.40 8.62
C SER A 8 -8.86 -15.43 7.65
N SER A 9 -9.75 -15.00 6.77
CA SER A 9 -10.32 -15.83 5.71
C SER A 9 -9.46 -15.88 4.44
N GLY A 10 -8.21 -15.39 4.48
CA GLY A 10 -7.32 -15.30 3.33
C GLY A 10 -5.85 -15.44 3.69
N LEU A 11 -4.99 -15.51 2.64
CA LEU A 11 -3.53 -15.52 2.81
C LEU A 11 -3.06 -14.17 3.40
N SER A 12 -2.60 -14.19 4.66
CA SER A 12 -1.93 -13.03 5.25
C SER A 12 -0.65 -12.72 4.51
N LYS A 13 -0.34 -11.44 4.33
CA LYS A 13 0.88 -10.97 3.66
C LYS A 13 1.66 -10.05 4.56
N ARG A 14 2.98 -10.22 4.49
CA ARG A 14 3.95 -9.33 5.15
C ARG A 14 4.59 -8.44 4.11
N ILE A 15 4.44 -7.13 4.26
CA ILE A 15 4.95 -6.15 3.30
C ILE A 15 5.78 -5.11 4.05
N LEU A 16 7.01 -4.87 3.60
CA LEU A 16 7.83 -3.77 4.12
C LEU A 16 7.32 -2.45 3.56
N GLY A 17 6.87 -1.53 4.41
CA GLY A 17 6.43 -0.19 4.01
C GLY A 17 7.60 0.67 3.53
N VAL A 18 7.40 1.41 2.44
CA VAL A 18 8.38 2.41 1.96
C VAL A 18 8.27 3.69 2.81
N THR A 19 7.06 4.10 3.11
CA THR A 19 6.77 5.27 3.95
C THR A 19 7.18 5.03 5.41
N THR A 20 6.72 3.93 5.98
CA THR A 20 6.86 3.65 7.42
C THR A 20 8.17 2.97 7.81
N LYS A 21 8.91 2.42 6.85
CA LYS A 21 10.14 1.62 7.05
C LYS A 21 9.97 0.41 7.96
N ARG A 22 8.74 -0.01 8.23
CA ARG A 22 8.41 -1.17 9.06
C ARG A 22 7.65 -2.23 8.27
N ARG A 23 7.65 -3.46 8.78
CA ARG A 23 6.87 -4.56 8.22
C ARG A 23 5.42 -4.43 8.67
N HIS A 24 4.50 -4.53 7.70
CA HIS A 24 3.07 -4.56 7.91
C HIS A 24 2.53 -5.97 7.72
N GLU A 25 1.58 -6.36 8.55
CA GLU A 25 0.88 -7.64 8.45
C GLU A 25 -0.56 -7.40 8.01
N LEU A 26 -0.88 -7.84 6.80
CA LEU A 26 -2.16 -7.59 6.13
C LEU A 26 -2.91 -8.91 6.02
N LEU A 27 -4.16 -8.93 6.48
CA LEU A 27 -4.92 -10.16 6.68
C LEU A 27 -5.70 -10.61 5.43
N SER A 28 -5.73 -9.78 4.39
CA SER A 28 -6.41 -10.10 3.13
C SER A 28 -5.67 -9.53 1.91
N GLN A 29 -6.00 -10.08 0.73
CA GLN A 29 -5.51 -9.54 -0.54
C GLN A 29 -6.03 -8.12 -0.78
N LEU A 30 -7.25 -7.81 -0.34
CA LEU A 30 -7.87 -6.50 -0.52
C LEU A 30 -7.17 -5.44 0.34
N GLU A 31 -6.88 -5.75 1.62
CA GLU A 31 -6.04 -4.92 2.47
C GLU A 31 -4.65 -4.69 1.86
N SER A 32 -4.02 -5.76 1.33
CA SER A 32 -2.71 -5.64 0.67
C SER A 32 -2.76 -4.71 -0.54
N ASN A 33 -3.82 -4.76 -1.33
CA ASN A 33 -3.99 -3.90 -2.49
C ASN A 33 -4.17 -2.43 -2.06
N TYR A 34 -4.99 -2.18 -1.05
CA TYR A 34 -5.20 -0.84 -0.53
C TYR A 34 -3.93 -0.27 0.12
N PHE A 35 -3.19 -1.10 0.86
CA PHE A 35 -1.90 -0.72 1.44
C PHE A 35 -0.91 -0.19 0.40
N TYR A 36 -0.79 -0.82 -0.78
CA TYR A 36 0.10 -0.33 -1.84
C TYR A 36 -0.24 1.09 -2.28
N ILE A 37 -1.53 1.44 -2.33
CA ILE A 37 -1.99 2.79 -2.67
C ILE A 37 -1.64 3.79 -1.57
N LEU A 38 -1.90 3.43 -0.32
CA LEU A 38 -1.58 4.27 0.83
C LEU A 38 -0.08 4.56 0.93
N ASP A 39 0.73 3.51 0.84
CA ASP A 39 2.18 3.61 0.96
C ASP A 39 2.84 4.30 -0.25
N TRP A 40 2.11 4.44 -1.35
CA TRP A 40 2.51 5.26 -2.50
C TRP A 40 2.08 6.72 -2.37
N ALA A 41 1.06 7.04 -1.60
CA ALA A 41 0.54 8.39 -1.49
C ALA A 41 1.55 9.32 -0.79
N LYS A 42 1.90 10.47 -1.45
CA LYS A 42 2.92 11.39 -0.95
C LYS A 42 2.59 12.03 0.39
N ASN A 43 1.31 12.20 0.65
CA ASN A 43 0.80 12.85 1.84
C ASN A 43 0.51 11.89 2.99
N VAL A 44 0.67 10.59 2.80
CA VAL A 44 0.59 9.60 3.88
C VAL A 44 1.94 9.52 4.58
N THR A 45 1.96 9.74 5.89
CA THR A 45 3.18 9.78 6.72
C THR A 45 3.30 8.58 7.65
N ASP A 46 2.18 8.00 8.09
CA ASP A 46 2.16 6.74 8.83
C ASP A 46 0.90 5.92 8.50
N ILE A 47 1.02 4.60 8.61
CA ILE A 47 -0.05 3.64 8.36
C ILE A 47 0.00 2.61 9.49
N LYS A 48 -1.05 2.48 10.27
CA LYS A 48 -1.18 1.47 11.34
C LYS A 48 -2.29 0.50 10.97
N GLU A 49 -1.92 -0.75 10.73
CA GLU A 49 -2.85 -1.82 10.46
C GLU A 49 -3.45 -2.39 11.74
N GLN A 50 -4.67 -2.94 11.64
CA GLN A 50 -5.40 -3.61 12.73
C GLN A 50 -5.42 -2.78 14.03
N TYR A 51 -5.71 -1.49 13.88
CA TYR A 51 -5.68 -0.53 14.99
C TYR A 51 -6.80 -0.81 16.00
N PRO A 52 -6.49 -1.08 17.29
CA PRO A 52 -7.49 -1.47 18.27
C PRO A 52 -8.39 -0.30 18.70
N LEU A 53 -9.68 -0.57 18.83
CA LEU A 53 -10.68 0.38 19.32
C LEU A 53 -10.76 0.34 20.85
N LEU A 54 -9.91 1.13 21.48
CA LEU A 54 -9.81 1.19 22.95
C LEU A 54 -10.33 2.53 23.51
N PRO A 55 -10.88 2.55 24.74
CA PRO A 55 -11.09 1.40 25.61
C PRO A 55 -12.28 0.53 25.17
N LEU A 56 -12.25 -0.77 25.45
CA LEU A 56 -13.33 -1.72 25.13
C LEU A 56 -14.71 -1.27 25.65
N SER A 57 -14.73 -0.64 26.84
CA SER A 57 -15.97 -0.10 27.44
C SER A 57 -16.70 0.90 26.52
N GLU A 58 -15.97 1.61 25.68
CA GLU A 58 -16.58 2.58 24.77
C GLU A 58 -17.32 1.89 23.61
N THR A 59 -16.73 0.89 22.97
CA THR A 59 -17.41 0.13 21.93
C THR A 59 -18.59 -0.68 22.47
N LEU A 60 -18.50 -1.17 23.70
CA LEU A 60 -19.63 -1.78 24.42
C LEU A 60 -20.77 -0.77 24.65
N SER A 61 -20.44 0.44 25.11
CA SER A 61 -21.44 1.51 25.30
C SER A 61 -22.10 1.91 23.97
N ILE A 62 -21.31 2.03 22.89
CA ILE A 62 -21.86 2.33 21.57
C ILE A 62 -22.83 1.23 21.15
N ALA A 63 -22.44 -0.03 21.25
CA ALA A 63 -23.26 -1.17 20.85
C ALA A 63 -24.58 -1.20 21.63
N ALA A 64 -24.53 -0.99 22.95
CA ALA A 64 -25.73 -0.93 23.80
C ALA A 64 -26.67 0.22 23.41
N ASN A 65 -26.14 1.41 23.14
CA ASN A 65 -26.92 2.59 22.77
C ASN A 65 -27.68 2.44 21.45
N ILE A 66 -27.15 1.65 20.51
CA ILE A 66 -27.76 1.39 19.20
C ILE A 66 -28.48 0.04 19.12
N GLY A 67 -28.58 -0.68 20.23
CA GLY A 67 -29.27 -1.96 20.31
C GLY A 67 -28.59 -3.10 19.54
N ILE A 68 -27.28 -3.05 19.37
CA ILE A 68 -26.48 -4.06 18.67
C ILE A 68 -25.71 -4.90 19.67
N ILE A 69 -25.68 -6.22 19.44
CA ILE A 69 -24.86 -7.12 20.25
C ILE A 69 -23.38 -6.90 19.88
N HIS A 70 -22.57 -6.50 20.88
CA HIS A 70 -21.12 -6.34 20.68
C HIS A 70 -20.48 -7.67 20.23
N PRO A 71 -19.45 -7.64 19.35
CA PRO A 71 -18.70 -8.85 18.98
C PRO A 71 -18.13 -9.57 20.20
N GLN A 72 -18.31 -10.88 20.23
CA GLN A 72 -17.92 -11.77 21.34
C GLN A 72 -17.11 -12.94 20.82
N ASP A 73 -16.21 -13.43 21.64
CA ASP A 73 -15.53 -14.70 21.38
C ASP A 73 -16.57 -15.84 21.33
N PRO A 74 -16.56 -16.68 20.27
CA PRO A 74 -17.55 -17.75 20.13
C PRO A 74 -17.49 -18.82 21.22
N LYS A 75 -16.34 -18.97 21.90
CA LYS A 75 -16.12 -20.00 22.91
C LYS A 75 -16.57 -19.58 24.31
N ASN A 76 -16.04 -18.43 24.78
CA ASN A 76 -16.27 -17.95 26.15
C ASN A 76 -17.30 -16.83 26.26
N LYS A 77 -17.81 -16.31 25.11
CA LYS A 77 -18.78 -15.21 25.04
C LYS A 77 -18.27 -13.87 25.59
N GLU A 78 -16.98 -13.76 25.85
CA GLU A 78 -16.41 -12.49 26.29
C GLU A 78 -16.36 -11.48 25.15
N PRO A 79 -16.59 -10.19 25.40
CA PRO A 79 -16.46 -9.16 24.39
C PRO A 79 -15.01 -9.08 23.88
N ILE A 80 -14.84 -9.00 22.57
CA ILE A 80 -13.53 -8.88 21.94
C ILE A 80 -13.22 -7.40 21.63
N VAL A 81 -11.95 -7.03 21.68
CA VAL A 81 -11.51 -5.71 21.21
C VAL A 81 -11.65 -5.68 19.69
N MET A 82 -12.47 -4.76 19.19
CA MET A 82 -12.60 -4.51 17.75
C MET A 82 -11.37 -3.77 17.22
N THR A 83 -11.10 -3.92 15.94
CA THR A 83 -10.01 -3.22 15.24
C THR A 83 -10.54 -2.50 14.01
N THR A 84 -9.88 -1.41 13.62
CA THR A 84 -9.97 -0.80 12.30
C THR A 84 -8.83 -1.33 11.43
N ASP A 85 -9.13 -1.69 10.19
CA ASP A 85 -8.11 -2.29 9.31
C ASP A 85 -6.93 -1.35 9.07
N PHE A 86 -7.18 -0.02 8.91
CA PHE A 86 -6.14 0.98 8.74
C PHE A 86 -6.44 2.28 9.51
N TYR A 87 -5.50 2.71 10.34
CA TYR A 87 -5.42 4.05 10.91
C TYR A 87 -4.26 4.78 10.25
N ILE A 88 -4.58 5.88 9.54
CA ILE A 88 -3.70 6.51 8.58
C ILE A 88 -3.43 7.95 9.03
N GLU A 89 -2.16 8.33 9.04
CA GLU A 89 -1.72 9.69 9.24
C GLU A 89 -1.46 10.37 7.90
N VAL A 90 -2.10 11.52 7.68
CA VAL A 90 -2.07 12.24 6.41
C VAL A 90 -1.62 13.68 6.62
N GLN A 91 -0.53 14.08 5.97
CA GLN A 91 -0.08 15.47 5.93
C GLN A 91 -1.05 16.32 5.09
N LYS A 92 -1.57 17.40 5.67
CA LYS A 92 -2.46 18.35 4.99
C LYS A 92 -2.01 19.78 5.23
N GLY A 93 -1.31 20.33 4.27
CA GLY A 93 -0.64 21.61 4.43
C GLY A 93 0.40 21.55 5.55
N MET A 94 0.30 22.43 6.54
CA MET A 94 1.19 22.44 7.72
C MET A 94 0.68 21.56 8.87
N GLY A 95 -0.50 20.96 8.76
CA GLY A 95 -1.11 20.14 9.79
C GLY A 95 -1.12 18.65 9.44
N VAL A 96 -1.55 17.85 10.40
CA VAL A 96 -1.73 16.40 10.26
C VAL A 96 -3.19 16.06 10.49
N GLU A 97 -3.77 15.26 9.63
CA GLU A 97 -5.10 14.67 9.79
C GLU A 97 -4.99 13.16 9.95
N TYR A 98 -5.93 12.58 10.68
CA TYR A 98 -6.03 11.14 10.84
C TYR A 98 -7.27 10.61 10.13
N GLN A 99 -7.14 9.44 9.54
CA GLN A 99 -8.23 8.76 8.85
C GLN A 99 -8.27 7.30 9.28
N ALA A 100 -9.48 6.78 9.49
CA ALA A 100 -9.71 5.37 9.74
C ALA A 100 -10.41 4.74 8.53
N ARG A 101 -9.93 3.60 8.07
CA ARG A 101 -10.48 2.89 6.91
C ARG A 101 -10.61 1.41 7.23
N THR A 102 -11.80 0.89 6.96
CA THR A 102 -12.10 -0.54 7.02
C THR A 102 -12.22 -1.09 5.62
N VAL A 103 -11.57 -2.20 5.37
CA VAL A 103 -11.52 -2.82 4.03
C VAL A 103 -12.40 -4.06 4.02
N LYS A 104 -13.43 -4.03 3.20
CA LYS A 104 -14.38 -5.16 3.07
C LYS A 104 -14.75 -5.39 1.61
N PRO A 105 -14.86 -6.65 1.17
CA PRO A 105 -15.48 -6.97 -0.11
C PRO A 105 -16.90 -6.41 -0.18
N SER A 106 -17.28 -5.82 -1.33
CA SER A 106 -18.58 -5.17 -1.49
C SER A 106 -19.76 -6.10 -1.21
N ASN A 107 -19.64 -7.39 -1.52
CA ASN A 107 -20.68 -8.40 -1.24
C ASN A 107 -20.87 -8.70 0.26
N GLN A 108 -19.94 -8.35 1.12
CA GLN A 108 -20.10 -8.47 2.58
C GLN A 108 -20.90 -7.31 3.19
N LEU A 109 -21.14 -6.24 2.44
CA LEU A 109 -21.91 -5.09 2.89
C LEU A 109 -23.43 -5.34 2.86
N ASP A 110 -23.87 -6.49 2.31
CA ASP A 110 -25.25 -6.94 2.37
C ASP A 110 -25.54 -7.77 3.63
N ASP A 111 -24.51 -8.18 4.36
CA ASP A 111 -24.64 -8.95 5.59
C ASP A 111 -24.96 -8.05 6.78
N LYS A 112 -26.12 -8.27 7.41
CA LYS A 112 -26.60 -7.50 8.56
C LYS A 112 -25.56 -7.45 9.69
N ARG A 113 -24.93 -8.58 10.00
CA ARG A 113 -23.97 -8.64 11.11
C ARG A 113 -22.70 -7.86 10.82
N THR A 114 -22.26 -7.83 9.58
CA THR A 114 -21.14 -7.00 9.12
C THR A 114 -21.49 -5.53 9.28
N ILE A 115 -22.66 -5.09 8.83
CA ILE A 115 -23.13 -3.70 8.96
C ILE A 115 -23.23 -3.28 10.43
N GLU A 116 -23.75 -4.12 11.30
CA GLU A 116 -23.81 -3.84 12.74
C GLU A 116 -22.43 -3.56 13.34
N LYS A 117 -21.43 -4.36 13.01
CA LYS A 117 -20.04 -4.16 13.47
C LYS A 117 -19.45 -2.86 12.92
N LEU A 118 -19.65 -2.60 11.64
CA LEU A 118 -19.19 -1.38 10.98
C LEU A 118 -19.83 -0.13 11.59
N GLU A 119 -21.09 -0.19 12.02
CA GLU A 119 -21.77 0.93 12.67
C GLU A 119 -21.17 1.24 14.05
N ILE A 120 -20.79 0.24 14.84
CA ILE A 120 -20.05 0.45 16.10
C ILE A 120 -18.72 1.17 15.83
N GLU A 121 -17.98 0.70 14.84
CA GLU A 121 -16.69 1.27 14.44
C GLU A 121 -16.84 2.71 13.92
N ARG A 122 -17.83 2.96 13.06
CA ARG A 122 -18.13 4.30 12.55
C ARG A 122 -18.41 5.30 13.67
N GLN A 123 -19.25 4.94 14.66
CA GLN A 123 -19.57 5.80 15.78
C GLN A 123 -18.36 6.03 16.71
N TYR A 124 -17.52 5.02 16.90
CA TYR A 124 -16.27 5.16 17.65
C TYR A 124 -15.37 6.25 17.07
N TRP A 125 -15.17 6.26 15.75
CA TRP A 125 -14.35 7.26 15.06
C TRP A 125 -15.03 8.62 14.95
N GLN A 126 -16.34 8.65 14.77
CA GLN A 126 -17.12 9.88 14.75
C GLN A 126 -17.00 10.66 16.08
N ARG A 127 -17.02 9.98 17.23
CA ARG A 127 -16.81 10.61 18.55
C ARG A 127 -15.44 11.27 18.69
N ARG A 128 -14.47 10.86 17.88
CA ARG A 128 -13.10 11.40 17.86
C ARG A 128 -12.88 12.44 16.78
N ASN A 129 -13.91 12.79 16.03
CA ASN A 129 -13.81 13.65 14.83
C ASN A 129 -12.80 13.13 13.80
N ILE A 130 -12.63 11.81 13.70
CA ILE A 130 -11.75 11.16 12.74
C ILE A 130 -12.59 10.68 11.55
N SER A 131 -12.16 11.03 10.34
CA SER A 131 -12.79 10.59 9.11
C SER A 131 -12.71 9.06 8.98
N TRP A 132 -13.87 8.41 9.05
CA TRP A 132 -13.98 6.97 8.86
C TRP A 132 -14.67 6.66 7.51
N GLY A 133 -14.28 5.54 6.90
CA GLY A 133 -14.90 5.06 5.66
C GLY A 133 -14.59 3.60 5.38
N ILE A 134 -15.45 2.99 4.55
CA ILE A 134 -15.28 1.63 4.05
C ILE A 134 -14.61 1.69 2.69
N VAL A 135 -13.65 0.82 2.45
CA VAL A 135 -12.97 0.63 1.17
C VAL A 135 -13.31 -0.75 0.63
N THR A 136 -13.77 -0.80 -0.60
CA THR A 136 -14.11 -2.04 -1.30
C THR A 136 -13.18 -2.27 -2.49
N GLU A 137 -13.32 -3.41 -3.16
CA GLU A 137 -12.60 -3.68 -4.42
C GLU A 137 -12.93 -2.68 -5.52
N ARG A 138 -14.07 -1.96 -5.43
CA ARG A 138 -14.49 -0.96 -6.41
C ARG A 138 -13.72 0.35 -6.27
N ASP A 139 -13.19 0.62 -5.09
CA ASP A 139 -12.43 1.84 -4.77
C ASP A 139 -10.92 1.68 -5.06
N ILE A 140 -10.49 0.46 -5.39
CA ILE A 140 -9.08 0.11 -5.58
C ILE A 140 -8.77 -0.07 -7.07
N PRO A 141 -8.06 0.88 -7.72
CA PRO A 141 -7.67 0.76 -9.12
C PRO A 141 -6.60 -0.34 -9.28
N LEU A 142 -7.02 -1.52 -9.74
CA LEU A 142 -6.17 -2.71 -9.80
C LEU A 142 -4.94 -2.53 -10.70
N GLU A 143 -5.02 -1.70 -11.74
CA GLU A 143 -3.87 -1.46 -12.60
C GLU A 143 -2.77 -0.68 -11.87
N ILE A 144 -3.14 0.33 -11.09
CA ILE A 144 -2.19 1.04 -10.21
C ILE A 144 -1.53 0.05 -9.25
N VAL A 145 -2.32 -0.82 -8.62
CA VAL A 145 -1.79 -1.82 -7.67
C VAL A 145 -0.79 -2.77 -8.35
N LYS A 146 -1.08 -3.24 -9.56
CA LYS A 146 -0.16 -4.11 -10.33
C LYS A 146 1.15 -3.40 -10.62
N ASN A 147 1.06 -2.15 -11.08
CA ASN A 147 2.23 -1.33 -11.37
C ASN A 147 3.06 -1.05 -10.11
N LEU A 148 2.42 -0.70 -9.00
CA LEU A 148 3.10 -0.49 -7.72
C LEU A 148 3.80 -1.76 -7.20
N LYS A 149 3.16 -2.92 -7.31
CA LYS A 149 3.77 -4.20 -6.98
C LYS A 149 5.01 -4.49 -7.85
N TRP A 150 4.93 -4.17 -9.15
CA TRP A 150 6.06 -4.34 -10.05
C TRP A 150 7.20 -3.37 -9.76
N ILE A 151 6.91 -2.09 -9.48
CA ILE A 151 7.90 -1.06 -9.11
C ILE A 151 8.64 -1.45 -7.81
N ARG A 152 7.90 -1.94 -6.81
CA ARG A 152 8.39 -2.19 -5.45
C ARG A 152 9.13 -3.52 -5.25
N ILE A 153 9.58 -4.18 -6.29
CA ILE A 153 10.49 -5.31 -6.10
C ILE A 153 11.74 -4.78 -5.40
N CYS A 154 12.00 -5.32 -4.19
CA CYS A 154 13.19 -4.96 -3.43
C CYS A 154 14.44 -5.18 -4.29
N VAL A 155 15.16 -4.11 -4.55
CA VAL A 155 16.48 -4.17 -5.17
C VAL A 155 17.47 -4.36 -4.04
N ASP A 156 18.17 -5.47 -4.05
CA ASP A 156 19.32 -5.68 -3.18
C ASP A 156 20.52 -4.95 -3.82
N TRP A 157 20.76 -3.74 -3.35
CA TRP A 157 21.82 -2.88 -3.88
C TRP A 157 23.21 -3.47 -3.62
N ASP A 158 23.39 -4.13 -2.48
CA ASP A 158 24.67 -4.77 -2.13
C ASP A 158 24.97 -5.95 -3.08
N ALA A 159 23.91 -6.69 -3.46
CA ALA A 159 24.04 -7.77 -4.45
C ALA A 159 24.33 -7.29 -5.87
N LEU A 160 23.94 -6.06 -6.22
CA LEU A 160 24.26 -5.48 -7.54
C LEU A 160 25.75 -5.09 -7.66
N ASP A 161 26.41 -4.82 -6.53
CA ASP A 161 27.85 -4.49 -6.48
C ASP A 161 28.22 -3.31 -7.41
N LEU A 162 27.43 -2.23 -7.32
CA LEU A 162 27.57 -1.02 -8.12
C LEU A 162 28.01 0.15 -7.24
N SER A 163 29.01 0.89 -7.71
CA SER A 163 29.39 2.15 -7.11
C SER A 163 28.32 3.24 -7.36
N GLU A 164 28.29 4.27 -6.51
CA GLU A 164 27.41 5.42 -6.71
C GLU A 164 27.62 6.12 -8.07
N TYR A 165 28.85 6.12 -8.56
CA TYR A 165 29.20 6.68 -9.85
C TYR A 165 28.56 5.88 -10.99
N GLU A 166 28.65 4.55 -10.97
CA GLU A 166 28.02 3.66 -11.98
C GLU A 166 26.50 3.80 -11.96
N ILE A 167 25.88 3.87 -10.77
CA ILE A 167 24.45 4.14 -10.63
C ILE A 167 24.07 5.47 -11.26
N LEU A 168 24.83 6.53 -11.02
CA LEU A 168 24.57 7.87 -11.59
C LEU A 168 24.70 7.88 -13.11
N GLN A 169 25.74 7.23 -13.66
CA GLN A 169 25.93 7.11 -15.11
C GLN A 169 24.77 6.32 -15.74
N ALA A 170 24.38 5.21 -15.13
CA ALA A 170 23.25 4.41 -15.59
C ALA A 170 21.92 5.20 -15.55
N LYS A 171 21.65 5.95 -14.49
CA LYS A 171 20.47 6.82 -14.41
C LYS A 171 20.41 7.86 -15.53
N LYS A 172 21.52 8.50 -15.84
CA LYS A 172 21.61 9.49 -16.95
C LYS A 172 21.34 8.84 -18.30
N LEU A 173 22.05 7.76 -18.59
CA LEU A 173 21.91 7.03 -19.86
C LEU A 173 20.49 6.48 -20.03
N LEU A 174 19.93 5.87 -18.99
CA LEU A 174 18.55 5.35 -18.98
C LEU A 174 17.53 6.48 -19.20
N SER A 175 17.67 7.63 -18.56
CA SER A 175 16.75 8.76 -18.73
C SER A 175 16.72 9.27 -20.16
N GLN A 176 17.91 9.36 -20.82
CA GLN A 176 18.02 9.75 -22.21
C GLN A 176 17.38 8.71 -23.14
N ASN A 177 17.80 7.45 -23.00
CA ASN A 177 17.34 6.37 -23.88
C ASN A 177 15.84 6.09 -23.74
N LEU A 178 15.28 6.08 -22.52
CA LEU A 178 13.85 5.88 -22.28
C LEU A 178 12.99 7.00 -22.87
N THR A 179 13.54 8.23 -22.96
CA THR A 179 12.82 9.38 -23.53
C THR A 179 12.91 9.40 -25.05
N GLN A 180 14.09 9.10 -25.62
CA GLN A 180 14.37 9.29 -27.05
C GLN A 180 14.03 8.08 -27.91
N ARG A 181 14.16 6.86 -27.36
CA ARG A 181 13.99 5.62 -28.12
C ARG A 181 12.54 5.12 -28.04
N ASN A 182 12.16 4.35 -29.06
CA ASN A 182 10.83 3.73 -29.15
C ASN A 182 10.87 2.21 -28.88
N ASP A 183 11.95 1.75 -28.29
CA ASP A 183 12.17 0.33 -27.97
C ASP A 183 11.45 -0.10 -26.68
N SER A 184 11.41 -1.42 -26.45
CA SER A 184 10.90 -1.94 -25.19
C SER A 184 11.80 -1.59 -24.01
N LEU A 185 11.21 -1.47 -22.82
CA LEU A 185 11.96 -1.19 -21.58
C LEU A 185 13.11 -2.19 -21.38
N THR A 186 12.85 -3.49 -21.60
CA THR A 186 13.87 -4.53 -21.44
C THR A 186 14.99 -4.41 -22.47
N SER A 187 14.69 -3.99 -23.71
CA SER A 187 15.73 -3.77 -24.74
C SER A 187 16.64 -2.62 -24.35
N ILE A 188 16.05 -1.48 -23.95
CA ILE A 188 16.81 -0.31 -23.51
C ILE A 188 17.69 -0.63 -22.30
N CYS A 189 17.15 -1.35 -21.31
CA CYS A 189 17.92 -1.74 -20.13
C CYS A 189 19.09 -2.68 -20.49
N ALA A 190 18.86 -3.65 -21.37
CA ALA A 190 19.92 -4.58 -21.81
C ALA A 190 21.03 -3.89 -22.60
N ASP A 191 20.68 -2.87 -23.39
CA ASP A 191 21.66 -2.05 -24.11
C ASP A 191 22.50 -1.22 -23.14
N CYS A 192 21.86 -0.59 -22.15
CA CYS A 192 22.56 0.18 -21.10
C CYS A 192 23.47 -0.72 -20.25
N ASP A 193 23.03 -1.92 -19.86
CA ASP A 193 23.88 -2.87 -19.14
C ASP A 193 25.14 -3.21 -19.96
N ARG A 194 24.98 -3.40 -21.28
CA ARG A 194 26.10 -3.72 -22.19
C ARG A 194 27.07 -2.54 -22.38
N GLU A 195 26.51 -1.35 -22.58
CA GLU A 195 27.29 -0.11 -22.81
C GLU A 195 28.15 0.26 -21.61
N LEU A 196 27.59 0.07 -20.41
CA LEU A 196 28.25 0.41 -19.14
C LEU A 196 29.03 -0.76 -18.52
N GLY A 197 29.03 -1.94 -19.14
CA GLY A 197 29.69 -3.14 -18.62
C GLY A 197 29.06 -3.68 -17.34
N LEU A 198 27.76 -3.41 -17.11
CA LEU A 198 27.04 -3.86 -15.92
C LEU A 198 26.56 -5.31 -16.05
N LYS A 199 26.31 -5.94 -14.90
CA LYS A 199 25.64 -7.26 -14.89
C LYS A 199 24.23 -7.16 -15.48
N THR A 200 23.80 -8.16 -16.22
CA THR A 200 22.46 -8.21 -16.82
C THR A 200 21.37 -8.01 -15.76
N GLY A 201 20.50 -7.05 -15.99
CA GLY A 201 19.36 -6.71 -15.12
C GLY A 201 19.61 -5.54 -14.17
N CYS A 202 20.85 -5.05 -14.05
CA CYS A 202 21.17 -3.88 -13.22
C CYS A 202 20.38 -2.65 -13.66
N SER A 203 20.37 -2.34 -14.94
CA SER A 203 19.61 -1.19 -15.48
C SER A 203 18.11 -1.29 -15.22
N LEU A 204 17.54 -2.49 -15.30
CA LEU A 204 16.11 -2.68 -14.97
C LEU A 204 15.83 -2.44 -13.48
N ALA A 205 16.73 -2.86 -12.59
CA ALA A 205 16.64 -2.58 -11.16
C ALA A 205 16.74 -1.08 -10.88
N ILE A 206 17.67 -0.40 -11.56
CA ILE A 206 17.83 1.06 -11.46
C ILE A 206 16.57 1.78 -11.94
N VAL A 207 15.97 1.40 -13.07
CA VAL A 207 14.70 2.01 -13.53
C VAL A 207 13.58 1.84 -12.51
N ARG A 208 13.44 0.65 -11.90
CA ARG A 208 12.44 0.44 -10.83
C ARG A 208 12.68 1.36 -9.63
N ASN A 209 13.94 1.52 -9.24
CA ASN A 209 14.29 2.46 -8.18
C ASN A 209 13.95 3.90 -8.58
N MET A 210 14.30 4.35 -9.80
CA MET A 210 13.97 5.68 -10.29
C MET A 210 12.45 5.94 -10.32
N LEU A 211 11.65 4.93 -10.63
CA LEU A 211 10.20 5.00 -10.54
C LEU A 211 9.74 5.09 -9.08
N GLN A 212 10.31 4.29 -8.19
CA GLN A 212 9.99 4.27 -6.76
C GLN A 212 10.35 5.60 -6.07
N THR A 213 11.52 6.17 -6.40
CA THR A 213 11.97 7.48 -5.89
C THR A 213 11.33 8.65 -6.62
N ARG A 214 10.57 8.38 -7.69
CA ARG A 214 9.91 9.38 -8.54
C ARG A 214 10.87 10.28 -9.32
N GLU A 215 12.07 9.82 -9.55
CA GLU A 215 13.00 10.41 -10.50
C GLU A 215 12.50 10.26 -11.95
N LEU A 216 11.78 9.16 -12.22
CA LEU A 216 10.96 8.96 -13.40
C LEU A 216 9.49 8.92 -13.00
N LEU A 217 8.64 9.66 -13.74
CA LEU A 217 7.18 9.63 -13.55
C LEU A 217 6.52 8.99 -14.77
N VAL A 218 5.56 8.13 -14.47
CA VAL A 218 4.71 7.43 -15.45
C VAL A 218 3.25 7.56 -15.04
N ASP A 219 2.33 7.37 -15.99
CA ASP A 219 0.92 7.23 -15.67
C ASP A 219 0.66 5.81 -15.14
N LEU A 220 0.41 5.70 -13.85
CA LEU A 220 0.14 4.41 -13.20
C LEU A 220 -1.23 3.80 -13.58
N HIS A 221 -2.10 4.54 -14.25
CA HIS A 221 -3.34 3.98 -14.82
C HIS A 221 -3.08 3.18 -16.09
N GLN A 222 -1.93 3.36 -16.74
CA GLN A 222 -1.50 2.58 -17.89
C GLN A 222 -0.62 1.40 -17.45
N PRO A 223 -0.80 0.21 -18.04
CA PRO A 223 -0.02 -0.96 -17.63
C PRO A 223 1.47 -0.78 -17.97
N ILE A 224 2.32 -0.95 -16.95
CA ILE A 224 3.77 -1.04 -17.14
C ILE A 224 4.10 -2.46 -17.57
N HIS A 225 4.56 -2.62 -18.82
CA HIS A 225 4.95 -3.91 -19.35
C HIS A 225 6.40 -3.90 -19.80
N PRO A 226 7.30 -4.72 -19.21
CA PRO A 226 8.74 -4.69 -19.54
C PRO A 226 9.08 -4.87 -21.01
N ARG A 227 8.27 -5.64 -21.75
CA ARG A 227 8.43 -5.89 -23.19
C ARG A 227 7.80 -4.80 -24.09
N LYS A 228 7.32 -3.71 -23.52
CA LYS A 228 6.79 -2.56 -24.25
C LYS A 228 7.58 -1.31 -23.89
N LYS A 229 7.42 -0.26 -24.70
CA LYS A 229 7.94 1.06 -24.37
C LYS A 229 7.37 1.54 -23.03
N LEU A 230 8.23 2.06 -22.17
CA LEU A 230 7.81 2.78 -20.95
C LEU A 230 7.50 4.23 -21.33
N VAL A 231 6.24 4.62 -21.15
CA VAL A 231 5.80 6.00 -21.42
C VAL A 231 6.09 6.88 -20.20
N ILE A 232 7.14 7.69 -20.31
CA ILE A 232 7.55 8.61 -19.27
C ILE A 232 6.79 9.92 -19.43
N THR A 233 6.17 10.41 -18.36
CA THR A 233 5.45 11.69 -18.32
C THR A 233 6.37 12.83 -17.85
N LYS A 234 7.37 12.55 -17.03
CA LYS A 234 8.38 13.50 -16.56
C LYS A 234 9.64 12.77 -16.09
N THR A 235 10.80 13.38 -16.30
CA THR A 235 12.09 12.98 -15.70
C THR A 235 12.69 14.13 -14.90
N GLN A 236 13.53 13.80 -13.92
CA GLN A 236 14.31 14.78 -13.13
C GLN A 236 15.76 14.91 -13.62
N PHE A 237 16.15 14.18 -14.68
CA PHE A 237 17.48 14.19 -15.31
C PHE A 237 17.42 14.82 -16.69
#